data_90cbee1a22a4e322d5c2c1302e0d0d70
#
_entry.id   90cbee1a22a4e322d5c2c1302e0d0d70
#
_cell.length_a   1.000
_cell.length_b   1.000
_cell.length_c   1.000
_cell.angle_alpha   90.00
_cell.angle_beta   90.00
_cell.angle_gamma   90.00
#
_symmetry.space_group_name_H-M   'P 1'
#
loop_
_entity.id
_entity.type
_entity.pdbx_description
1 polymer ?
#
loop_
_entity_poly.entity_id
_entity_poly.type
_entity_poly.pdbx_seq_one_letter_code
_entity_poly.pdbx_strand_id
1 'polypeptide(L)'
;MAFEEGLRSISLNADATLAVYTSVPGQPGSADPNSGKQYRFVKVTGASQVGLADATANEIVVGVLQNKPQFTGQSATVAIRGVSKVQAGGNVNAGQAVKVKNTGEAVAATLPADAALVVGVAVSSGADGQIISVLLKTN
;
A
#
# COMPACT_ATOMS: atom_id res chain seq x y z
N MET A 1 -2.50 13.49 -12.59
CA MET A 1 -3.79 13.15 -11.99
C MET A 1 -3.81 11.67 -11.63
N ALA A 2 -4.14 11.35 -10.40
CA ALA A 2 -4.25 9.94 -9.97
C ALA A 2 -5.60 9.36 -10.36
N PHE A 3 -5.61 8.12 -10.83
CA PHE A 3 -6.83 7.45 -11.26
C PHE A 3 -6.71 5.94 -11.00
N GLU A 4 -7.84 5.25 -11.09
CA GLU A 4 -7.93 3.80 -11.00
C GLU A 4 -8.55 3.25 -12.27
N GLU A 5 -8.03 2.13 -12.75
CA GLU A 5 -8.53 1.51 -13.97
C GLU A 5 -8.27 0.00 -13.93
N GLY A 6 -9.26 -0.78 -14.33
CA GLY A 6 -9.16 -2.24 -14.38
C GLY A 6 -8.82 -2.89 -13.04
N LEU A 7 -9.23 -2.27 -11.93
CA LEU A 7 -8.84 -2.67 -10.59
C LEU A 7 -9.51 -3.98 -10.18
N ARG A 8 -8.70 -4.94 -9.72
CA ARG A 8 -9.19 -6.16 -9.11
C ARG A 8 -8.78 -6.20 -7.65
N SER A 9 -9.72 -6.48 -6.77
CA SER A 9 -9.51 -6.45 -5.33
C SER A 9 -9.90 -7.76 -4.66
N ILE A 10 -9.25 -8.04 -3.53
CA ILE A 10 -9.64 -9.11 -2.61
C ILE A 10 -9.86 -8.50 -1.22
N SER A 11 -10.57 -9.22 -0.35
CA SER A 11 -10.79 -8.79 1.03
C SER A 11 -10.09 -9.75 1.98
N LEU A 12 -9.27 -9.18 2.87
CA LEU A 12 -8.57 -9.90 3.92
C LEU A 12 -8.76 -9.12 5.23
N ASN A 13 -8.27 -9.64 6.33
CA ASN A 13 -8.41 -8.97 7.62
C ASN A 13 -7.20 -8.06 7.88
N ALA A 14 -7.46 -6.86 8.38
CA ALA A 14 -6.41 -5.92 8.72
C ALA A 14 -5.74 -6.29 10.05
N ASP A 15 -4.42 -6.20 10.11
CA ASP A 15 -3.70 -6.31 11.37
C ASP A 15 -3.55 -4.91 12.03
N ALA A 16 -2.85 -4.87 13.16
CA ALA A 16 -2.68 -3.64 13.92
C ALA A 16 -1.92 -2.54 13.16
N THR A 17 -1.10 -2.89 12.17
CA THR A 17 -0.33 -1.90 11.40
C THR A 17 -1.20 -1.10 10.44
N LEU A 18 -2.37 -1.63 10.06
CA LEU A 18 -3.31 -0.97 9.15
C LEU A 18 -4.45 -0.27 9.90
N ALA A 19 -4.71 -0.64 11.15
CA ALA A 19 -5.83 -0.11 11.91
C ALA A 19 -5.62 1.38 12.25
N VAL A 20 -6.68 2.16 12.13
CA VAL A 20 -6.67 3.59 12.47
C VAL A 20 -6.64 3.77 13.98
N TYR A 21 -7.35 2.93 14.72
CA TYR A 21 -7.42 2.99 16.18
C TYR A 21 -6.59 1.90 16.82
N THR A 22 -5.97 2.22 17.94
CA THR A 22 -5.10 1.30 18.67
C THR A 22 -5.84 0.34 19.61
N SER A 23 -7.17 0.48 19.73
CA SER A 23 -7.97 -0.34 20.64
C SER A 23 -9.12 -1.05 19.92
N VAL A 24 -9.72 -2.01 20.61
CA VAL A 24 -10.84 -2.81 20.10
C VAL A 24 -12.13 -1.99 20.00
N PRO A 25 -13.09 -2.42 19.15
CA PRO A 25 -14.40 -1.77 19.08
C PRO A 25 -15.09 -1.70 20.43
N GLY A 26 -15.70 -0.55 20.73
CA GLY A 26 -16.37 -0.31 22.02
C GLY A 26 -15.48 0.32 23.08
N GLN A 27 -14.17 0.37 22.88
CA GLN A 27 -13.22 1.05 23.75
C GLN A 27 -12.32 1.93 22.87
N PRO A 28 -12.79 3.13 22.53
CA PRO A 28 -12.05 3.99 21.63
C PRO A 28 -10.71 4.40 22.25
N GLY A 29 -9.63 3.92 21.68
CA GLY A 29 -8.32 4.49 21.90
C GLY A 29 -8.20 5.80 21.13
N SER A 30 -7.08 6.48 21.29
CA SER A 30 -6.80 7.67 20.52
C SER A 30 -6.71 7.29 19.03
N ALA A 31 -7.55 7.91 18.21
CA ALA A 31 -7.34 7.88 16.78
C ALA A 31 -6.04 8.63 16.50
N ASP A 32 -5.10 7.97 15.83
CA ASP A 32 -3.95 8.66 15.27
C ASP A 32 -4.36 9.13 13.87
N PRO A 33 -4.53 10.42 13.64
CA PRO A 33 -4.92 10.92 12.33
C PRO A 33 -3.91 10.59 11.23
N ASN A 34 -2.68 10.25 11.63
CA ASN A 34 -1.63 9.87 10.69
C ASN A 34 -1.56 8.35 10.48
N SER A 35 -2.39 7.57 11.15
CA SER A 35 -2.35 6.11 11.07
C SER A 35 -3.07 5.53 9.88
N GLY A 36 -3.87 6.32 9.16
CA GLY A 36 -4.56 5.85 7.96
C GLY A 36 -3.55 5.37 6.92
N LYS A 37 -3.66 4.10 6.51
CA LYS A 37 -2.74 3.47 5.57
C LYS A 37 -3.37 3.24 4.20
N GLN A 38 -4.49 3.90 3.92
CA GLN A 38 -5.14 3.84 2.61
C GLN A 38 -4.15 4.22 1.52
N TYR A 39 -4.17 3.46 0.43
CA TYR A 39 -3.29 3.63 -0.73
C TYR A 39 -1.81 3.35 -0.43
N ARG A 40 -1.54 2.49 0.54
CA ARG A 40 -0.20 1.97 0.81
C ARG A 40 -0.12 0.49 0.50
N PHE A 41 1.07 0.03 0.22
CA PHE A 41 1.32 -1.38 -0.08
C PHE A 41 1.19 -2.23 1.17
N VAL A 42 0.68 -3.44 1.00
CA VAL A 42 0.47 -4.40 2.09
C VAL A 42 1.06 -5.76 1.75
N LYS A 43 1.33 -6.53 2.81
CA LYS A 43 1.84 -7.91 2.74
C LYS A 43 0.98 -8.81 3.62
N VAL A 44 1.01 -10.11 3.38
CA VAL A 44 0.34 -11.09 4.24
C VAL A 44 1.13 -11.25 5.54
N THR A 45 0.48 -11.06 6.68
CA THR A 45 1.10 -11.14 8.00
C THR A 45 0.54 -12.26 8.88
N GLY A 46 -0.47 -12.95 8.41
CA GLY A 46 -1.08 -14.09 9.11
C GLY A 46 -2.12 -14.76 8.21
N ALA A 47 -2.80 -15.77 8.71
CA ALA A 47 -3.84 -16.46 7.96
C ALA A 47 -4.98 -15.50 7.64
N SER A 48 -5.25 -15.26 6.37
CA SER A 48 -6.24 -14.30 5.88
C SER A 48 -6.04 -12.88 6.42
N GLN A 49 -4.82 -12.51 6.77
CA GLN A 49 -4.49 -11.25 7.42
C GLN A 49 -3.42 -10.50 6.63
N VAL A 50 -3.59 -9.19 6.51
CA VAL A 50 -2.62 -8.30 5.85
C VAL A 50 -2.18 -7.20 6.80
N GLY A 51 -0.96 -6.74 6.59
CA GLY A 51 -0.35 -5.63 7.30
C GLY A 51 0.43 -4.73 6.36
N LEU A 52 0.95 -3.64 6.90
CA LEU A 52 1.70 -2.66 6.15
C LEU A 52 3.01 -3.26 5.64
N ALA A 53 3.27 -3.11 4.35
CA ALA A 53 4.58 -3.44 3.79
C ALA A 53 5.61 -2.43 4.32
N ASP A 54 6.77 -2.91 4.74
CA ASP A 54 7.76 -2.10 5.43
C ASP A 54 9.16 -2.21 4.84
N ALA A 55 9.27 -2.72 3.64
CA ALA A 55 10.53 -2.92 2.92
C ALA A 55 11.50 -3.89 3.62
N THR A 56 10.98 -4.78 4.47
CA THR A 56 11.77 -5.86 5.05
C THR A 56 12.34 -6.75 3.95
N ALA A 57 13.56 -7.24 4.13
CA ALA A 57 14.21 -8.11 3.15
C ALA A 57 13.34 -9.35 2.87
N ASN A 58 13.16 -9.65 1.58
CA ASN A 58 12.38 -10.78 1.09
C ASN A 58 10.87 -10.69 1.37
N GLU A 59 10.36 -9.52 1.75
CA GLU A 59 8.91 -9.37 1.90
C GLU A 59 8.21 -9.54 0.54
N ILE A 60 7.02 -10.13 0.57
CA ILE A 60 6.20 -10.30 -0.63
C ILE A 60 5.00 -9.36 -0.52
N VAL A 61 5.02 -8.31 -1.32
CA VAL A 61 3.94 -7.33 -1.40
C VAL A 61 2.81 -7.95 -2.23
N VAL A 62 1.59 -7.94 -1.68
CA VAL A 62 0.43 -8.55 -2.36
C VAL A 62 -0.47 -7.53 -3.04
N GLY A 63 -0.43 -6.28 -2.63
CA GLY A 63 -1.25 -5.26 -3.27
C GLY A 63 -1.28 -3.95 -2.50
N VAL A 64 -2.33 -3.16 -2.76
CA VAL A 64 -2.50 -1.81 -2.21
C VAL A 64 -3.82 -1.72 -1.46
N LEU A 65 -3.77 -1.22 -0.23
CA LEU A 65 -4.95 -1.03 0.61
C LEU A 65 -5.86 0.04 0.02
N GLN A 66 -7.14 -0.28 -0.19
CA GLN A 66 -8.11 0.62 -0.80
C GLN A 66 -9.01 1.34 0.20
N ASN A 67 -9.15 0.80 1.41
CA ASN A 67 -10.02 1.36 2.44
C ASN A 67 -9.22 1.73 3.70
N LYS A 68 -9.93 2.17 4.74
CA LYS A 68 -9.33 2.53 6.03
C LYS A 68 -9.91 1.66 7.14
N PRO A 69 -9.40 0.44 7.35
CA PRO A 69 -9.85 -0.37 8.48
C PRO A 69 -9.62 0.39 9.78
N GLN A 70 -10.64 0.46 10.63
CA GLN A 70 -10.55 1.23 11.87
C GLN A 70 -9.94 0.43 13.01
N PHE A 71 -10.21 -0.88 13.04
CA PHE A 71 -9.74 -1.77 14.10
C PHE A 71 -9.10 -3.02 13.51
N THR A 72 -8.21 -3.62 14.27
CA THR A 72 -7.64 -4.93 13.94
C THR A 72 -8.76 -5.95 13.72
N GLY A 73 -8.64 -6.73 12.65
CA GLY A 73 -9.64 -7.74 12.28
C GLY A 73 -10.73 -7.26 11.35
N GLN A 74 -10.83 -5.95 11.11
CA GLN A 74 -11.78 -5.44 10.12
C GLN A 74 -11.32 -5.74 8.70
N SER A 75 -12.28 -5.73 7.78
CA SER A 75 -12.03 -6.03 6.37
C SER A 75 -11.10 -4.99 5.74
N ALA A 76 -10.02 -5.47 5.15
CA ALA A 76 -9.11 -4.70 4.33
C ALA A 76 -9.35 -5.06 2.87
N THR A 77 -9.74 -4.08 2.06
CA THR A 77 -9.88 -4.25 0.62
C THR A 77 -8.52 -3.99 -0.02
N VAL A 78 -7.96 -4.99 -0.68
CA VAL A 78 -6.61 -4.93 -1.25
C VAL A 78 -6.70 -5.07 -2.76
N ALA A 79 -6.22 -4.04 -3.48
CA ALA A 79 -6.09 -4.10 -4.93
C ALA A 79 -4.87 -4.93 -5.29
N ILE A 80 -5.08 -5.96 -6.11
CA ILE A 80 -4.00 -6.89 -6.49
C ILE A 80 -3.62 -6.78 -7.96
N ARG A 81 -4.42 -6.09 -8.77
CA ARG A 81 -4.19 -5.97 -10.22
C ARG A 81 -4.85 -4.70 -10.74
N GLY A 82 -4.30 -4.14 -11.82
CA GLY A 82 -4.81 -2.95 -12.48
C GLY A 82 -4.06 -1.69 -12.07
N VAL A 83 -4.63 -0.53 -12.35
CA VAL A 83 -4.07 0.76 -11.98
C VAL A 83 -4.70 1.21 -10.66
N SER A 84 -3.89 1.36 -9.64
CA SER A 84 -4.35 1.76 -8.30
C SER A 84 -3.78 3.12 -7.92
N LYS A 85 -4.53 3.86 -7.11
CA LYS A 85 -3.98 5.02 -6.39
C LYS A 85 -3.02 4.52 -5.32
N VAL A 86 -1.87 5.17 -5.20
CA VAL A 86 -0.84 4.84 -4.22
C VAL A 86 -0.23 6.12 -3.69
N GLN A 87 0.02 6.19 -2.39
CA GLN A 87 0.71 7.33 -1.80
C GLN A 87 2.20 7.25 -2.12
N ALA A 88 2.74 8.34 -2.66
CA ALA A 88 4.17 8.45 -2.91
C ALA A 88 4.91 8.82 -1.64
N GLY A 89 6.06 8.19 -1.41
CA GLY A 89 6.96 8.47 -0.28
C GLY A 89 8.22 9.22 -0.70
N GLY A 90 8.22 9.78 -1.88
CA GLY A 90 9.31 10.56 -2.47
C GLY A 90 8.90 11.01 -3.87
N ASN A 91 9.79 11.65 -4.60
CA ASN A 91 9.51 12.07 -5.97
C ASN A 91 9.47 10.87 -6.90
N VAL A 92 8.35 10.72 -7.61
CA VAL A 92 8.16 9.64 -8.60
C VAL A 92 7.66 10.28 -9.89
N ASN A 93 8.28 9.92 -11.01
CA ASN A 93 7.88 10.38 -12.33
C ASN A 93 7.13 9.29 -13.09
N ALA A 94 6.19 9.70 -13.92
CA ALA A 94 5.49 8.77 -14.79
C ALA A 94 6.48 7.97 -15.64
N GLY A 95 6.28 6.65 -15.73
CA GLY A 95 7.17 5.74 -16.44
C GLY A 95 8.24 5.10 -15.58
N GLN A 96 8.45 5.59 -14.35
CA GLN A 96 9.43 4.96 -13.45
C GLN A 96 8.86 3.70 -12.80
N ALA A 97 9.73 2.69 -12.65
CA ALA A 97 9.43 1.55 -11.80
C ALA A 97 9.40 2.00 -10.34
N VAL A 98 8.50 1.45 -9.55
CA VAL A 98 8.38 1.80 -8.13
C VAL A 98 8.61 0.58 -7.24
N LYS A 99 9.13 0.85 -6.06
CA LYS A 99 9.30 -0.12 -4.98
C LYS A 99 8.66 0.43 -3.71
N VAL A 100 8.60 -0.38 -2.66
CA VAL A 100 7.99 0.00 -1.39
C VAL A 100 9.02 0.64 -0.47
N LYS A 101 8.65 1.76 0.12
CA LYS A 101 9.39 2.39 1.23
C LYS A 101 9.00 1.71 2.55
N ASN A 102 9.81 1.89 3.59
CA ASN A 102 9.57 1.28 4.90
C ASN A 102 8.23 1.69 5.56
N THR A 103 7.55 2.68 5.01
CA THR A 103 6.23 3.14 5.46
C THR A 103 5.10 2.68 4.54
N GLY A 104 5.35 1.74 3.63
CA GLY A 104 4.36 1.22 2.69
C GLY A 104 4.08 2.09 1.48
N GLU A 105 4.72 3.26 1.38
CA GLU A 105 4.54 4.20 0.27
C GLU A 105 5.39 3.79 -0.92
N ALA A 106 5.04 4.32 -2.10
CA ALA A 106 5.80 4.07 -3.33
C ALA A 106 6.96 5.04 -3.45
N VAL A 107 8.12 4.53 -3.79
CA VAL A 107 9.30 5.33 -4.15
C VAL A 107 9.90 4.80 -5.46
N ALA A 108 10.64 5.65 -6.16
CA ALA A 108 11.29 5.25 -7.41
C ALA A 108 12.30 4.13 -7.16
N ALA A 109 12.26 3.10 -7.98
CA ALA A 109 13.24 2.01 -7.96
C ALA A 109 14.42 2.37 -8.87
N THR A 110 15.63 2.04 -8.43
CA THR A 110 16.85 2.22 -9.23
C THR A 110 17.18 0.92 -9.93
N LEU A 111 17.04 0.91 -11.25
CA LEU A 111 17.32 -0.28 -12.04
C LEU A 111 18.79 -0.30 -12.53
N PRO A 112 19.43 -1.47 -12.63
CA PRO A 112 18.87 -2.80 -12.36
C PRO A 112 18.95 -3.24 -10.89
N ALA A 113 19.54 -2.44 -10.00
CA ALA A 113 19.82 -2.84 -8.63
C ALA A 113 18.55 -3.26 -7.86
N ASP A 114 17.43 -2.55 -8.07
CA ASP A 114 16.17 -2.80 -7.39
C ASP A 114 15.20 -3.68 -8.20
N ALA A 115 15.66 -4.36 -9.24
CA ALA A 115 14.76 -5.10 -10.15
C ALA A 115 13.85 -6.11 -9.42
N ALA A 116 14.37 -6.79 -8.40
CA ALA A 116 13.61 -7.77 -7.62
C ALA A 116 12.59 -7.10 -6.67
N LEU A 117 12.70 -5.80 -6.43
CA LEU A 117 11.86 -5.06 -5.49
C LEU A 117 10.72 -4.31 -6.18
N VAL A 118 10.68 -4.32 -7.51
CA VAL A 118 9.69 -3.58 -8.29
C VAL A 118 8.30 -4.14 -8.03
N VAL A 119 7.36 -3.28 -7.64
CA VAL A 119 5.97 -3.65 -7.39
C VAL A 119 5.01 -3.06 -8.41
N GLY A 120 5.49 -2.20 -9.30
CA GLY A 120 4.68 -1.62 -10.35
C GLY A 120 5.41 -0.54 -11.11
N VAL A 121 4.67 0.13 -11.99
CA VAL A 121 5.17 1.25 -12.80
C VAL A 121 4.25 2.45 -12.56
N ALA A 122 4.83 3.62 -12.27
CA ALA A 122 4.06 4.84 -12.12
C ALA A 122 3.50 5.28 -13.47
N VAL A 123 2.20 5.51 -13.54
CA VAL A 123 1.54 6.04 -14.73
C VAL A 123 1.17 7.52 -14.57
N SER A 124 1.43 8.10 -13.40
CA SER A 124 1.37 9.54 -13.17
C SER A 124 2.53 9.95 -12.26
N SER A 125 2.84 11.25 -12.26
CA SER A 125 3.93 11.80 -11.45
C SER A 125 3.41 12.38 -10.15
N GLY A 126 4.25 12.43 -9.12
CA GLY A 126 3.94 13.07 -7.86
C GLY A 126 5.16 13.20 -6.96
N ALA A 127 5.04 14.08 -5.96
CA ALA A 127 6.04 14.29 -4.93
C ALA A 127 5.67 13.54 -3.65
N ASP A 128 6.56 13.56 -2.68
CA ASP A 128 6.35 12.94 -1.36
C ASP A 128 5.00 13.38 -0.76
N GLY A 129 4.22 12.40 -0.31
CA GLY A 129 2.90 12.61 0.29
C GLY A 129 1.75 12.73 -0.71
N GLN A 130 2.02 12.86 -2.00
CA GLN A 130 0.98 12.95 -3.02
C GLN A 130 0.49 11.56 -3.43
N ILE A 131 -0.75 11.50 -3.92
CA ILE A 131 -1.32 10.27 -4.47
C ILE A 131 -0.99 10.21 -5.96
N ILE A 132 -0.42 9.09 -6.38
CA ILE A 132 -0.09 8.80 -7.78
C ILE A 132 -0.85 7.57 -8.24
N SER A 133 -0.88 7.35 -9.55
CA SER A 133 -1.42 6.11 -10.14
C SER A 133 -0.29 5.18 -10.48
N VAL A 134 -0.43 3.91 -10.09
CA VAL A 134 0.59 2.88 -10.31
C VAL A 134 -0.08 1.67 -10.96
N LEU A 135 0.48 1.23 -12.09
CA LEU A 135 0.12 -0.05 -12.69
C LEU A 135 0.80 -1.15 -11.88
N LEU A 136 -0.01 -1.96 -11.19
CA LEU A 136 0.50 -2.99 -10.29
C LEU A 136 1.13 -4.12 -11.07
N LYS A 137 2.30 -4.57 -10.62
CA LYS A 137 2.97 -5.72 -11.20
C LYS A 137 2.26 -6.99 -10.75
N THR A 138 1.86 -7.80 -11.71
CA THR A 138 1.29 -9.12 -11.43
C THR A 138 2.39 -10.16 -11.47
N ASN A 139 2.45 -10.96 -10.44
CA ASN A 139 3.35 -12.12 -10.40
C ASN A 139 2.62 -13.37 -10.84
#